data_2a880533e1fd69888d5e283c766d7ccf
#
_entry.id   2a880533e1fd69888d5e283c766d7ccf
#
_cell.length_a   1.000
_cell.length_b   1.000
_cell.length_c   1.000
_cell.angle_alpha   90.00
_cell.angle_beta   90.00
_cell.angle_gamma   90.00
#
_symmetry.space_group_name_H-M   'P 1'
#
loop_
_entity.id
_entity.type
_entity.pdbx_description
1 polymer ?
#
loop_
_entity_poly.entity_id
_entity_poly.type
_entity_poly.pdbx_seq_one_letter_code
_entity_poly.pdbx_strand_id
1 'polypeptide(L)'
;MKFDCSLYLVADTSTTERRKLDKKVELAIRGGCTMVQLREKNGNMKEFYHDAAALRRITDTYGIPLIINDRLDLMLAIDAPGIHVGQNDIPASIVRRLIGAEKIMGVSAHNVEEALQAERDGADYIGVGAVFSTNTKKNTKNVTIKMLQEIVKAVSIPVVAIGGINCSNVKYLHETGISGIAVVSAVLGAAQAYSAAKKMKKLVISTLNTVSYTHLRAHETGAYL
;
A
#
# COMPACT_ATOMS: atom_id res chain seq x y z
N MET A 1 -0.92 9.29 -13.44
CA MET A 1 0.47 9.30 -12.88
C MET A 1 0.91 7.85 -12.69
N LYS A 2 2.11 7.44 -13.12
CA LYS A 2 2.63 6.10 -12.82
C LYS A 2 3.30 6.14 -11.44
N PHE A 3 2.91 5.26 -10.53
CA PHE A 3 3.53 5.07 -9.23
C PHE A 3 3.93 3.60 -9.05
N ASP A 4 4.97 3.34 -8.25
CA ASP A 4 5.40 1.99 -7.89
C ASP A 4 4.86 1.62 -6.50
N CYS A 5 3.91 0.68 -6.43
CA CYS A 5 3.36 0.16 -5.18
C CYS A 5 3.99 -1.17 -4.73
N SER A 6 5.10 -1.60 -5.33
CA SER A 6 5.69 -2.92 -5.07
C SER A 6 6.07 -3.15 -3.61
N LEU A 7 6.65 -2.14 -2.92
CA LEU A 7 6.88 -2.17 -1.48
C LEU A 7 6.33 -0.90 -0.83
N TYR A 8 5.14 -0.98 -0.30
CA TYR A 8 4.39 0.12 0.28
C TYR A 8 4.54 0.12 1.81
N LEU A 9 5.14 1.16 2.36
CA LEU A 9 5.26 1.35 3.81
C LEU A 9 4.03 2.06 4.35
N VAL A 10 3.29 1.45 5.26
CA VAL A 10 2.29 2.14 6.07
C VAL A 10 2.94 2.59 7.38
N ALA A 11 3.20 3.90 7.46
CA ALA A 11 3.79 4.57 8.61
C ALA A 11 2.68 4.83 9.65
N ASP A 12 2.36 3.79 10.42
CA ASP A 12 1.40 3.87 11.51
C ASP A 12 2.08 4.39 12.78
N THR A 13 1.62 5.54 13.28
CA THR A 13 2.22 6.24 14.42
C THR A 13 2.17 5.43 15.72
N SER A 14 1.26 4.46 15.83
CA SER A 14 1.19 3.55 16.98
C SER A 14 2.31 2.49 17.01
N THR A 15 3.02 2.29 15.90
CA THR A 15 4.02 1.23 15.76
C THR A 15 5.43 1.66 16.17
N THR A 16 5.68 2.96 16.25
CA THR A 16 7.00 3.50 16.64
C THR A 16 6.84 4.76 17.47
N GLU A 17 7.88 5.14 18.22
CA GLU A 17 7.90 6.44 18.90
C GLU A 17 7.84 7.56 17.84
N ARG A 18 6.93 8.53 18.01
CA ARG A 18 6.71 9.64 17.07
C ARG A 18 8.01 10.37 16.70
N ARG A 19 8.87 10.65 17.69
CA ARG A 19 10.18 11.30 17.47
C ARG A 19 11.15 10.53 16.58
N LYS A 20 10.89 9.24 16.31
CA LYS A 20 11.70 8.37 15.46
C LYS A 20 11.05 8.12 14.10
N LEU A 21 9.81 8.57 13.89
CA LEU A 21 9.00 8.26 12.71
C LEU A 21 9.71 8.70 11.43
N ASP A 22 10.09 9.97 11.35
CA ASP A 22 10.73 10.58 10.18
C ASP A 22 11.99 9.82 9.78
N LYS A 23 12.90 9.59 10.74
CA LYS A 23 14.14 8.86 10.50
C LYS A 23 13.91 7.42 10.06
N LYS A 24 12.92 6.73 10.66
CA LYS A 24 12.60 5.35 10.27
C LYS A 24 11.99 5.27 8.88
N VAL A 25 11.11 6.21 8.52
CA VAL A 25 10.52 6.30 7.19
C VAL A 25 11.60 6.56 6.15
N GLU A 26 12.48 7.53 6.38
CA GLU A 26 13.61 7.82 5.48
C GLU A 26 14.51 6.59 5.29
N LEU A 27 14.87 5.91 6.38
CA LEU A 27 15.66 4.68 6.31
C LEU A 27 14.94 3.55 5.54
N ALA A 28 13.62 3.44 5.69
CA ALA A 28 12.84 2.47 4.94
C ALA A 28 12.79 2.78 3.44
N ILE A 29 12.66 4.05 3.06
CA ILE A 29 12.74 4.50 1.67
C ILE A 29 14.10 4.14 1.07
N ARG A 30 15.18 4.48 1.75
CA ARG A 30 16.55 4.12 1.33
C ARG A 30 16.76 2.62 1.26
N GLY A 31 16.01 1.85 2.03
CA GLY A 31 15.96 0.38 1.99
C GLY A 31 15.14 -0.19 0.82
N GLY A 32 14.42 0.64 0.07
CA GLY A 32 13.70 0.24 -1.14
C GLY A 32 12.17 0.31 -1.05
N CYS A 33 11.59 0.96 -0.04
CA CYS A 33 10.17 1.29 -0.07
C CYS A 33 9.90 2.29 -1.19
N THR A 34 8.83 2.04 -1.96
CA THR A 34 8.50 2.77 -3.19
C THR A 34 7.29 3.70 -3.02
N MET A 35 6.58 3.57 -1.92
CA MET A 35 5.41 4.36 -1.58
C MET A 35 5.28 4.43 -0.05
N VAL A 36 4.80 5.52 0.50
CA VAL A 36 4.59 5.71 1.94
C VAL A 36 3.16 6.15 2.20
N GLN A 37 2.51 5.55 3.21
CA GLN A 37 1.24 6.04 3.74
C GLN A 37 1.45 6.49 5.19
N LEU A 38 1.02 7.67 5.54
CA LEU A 38 0.93 8.10 6.93
C LEU A 38 -0.46 7.78 7.48
N ARG A 39 -0.47 7.01 8.57
CA ARG A 39 -1.68 6.59 9.28
C ARG A 39 -1.61 7.00 10.75
N GLU A 40 -2.62 7.77 11.20
CA GLU A 40 -2.82 8.15 12.59
C GLU A 40 -4.27 7.91 12.99
N LYS A 41 -4.51 7.20 14.09
CA LYS A 41 -5.87 6.92 14.58
C LYS A 41 -6.18 7.55 15.93
N ASN A 42 -5.17 7.91 16.72
CA ASN A 42 -5.33 8.30 18.11
C ASN A 42 -4.67 9.66 18.45
N GLY A 43 -3.99 10.28 17.49
CA GLY A 43 -3.29 11.56 17.68
C GLY A 43 -4.21 12.77 17.50
N ASN A 44 -3.76 13.93 18.00
CA ASN A 44 -4.42 15.19 17.68
C ASN A 44 -4.07 15.67 16.27
N MET A 45 -4.93 16.49 15.69
CA MET A 45 -4.80 16.96 14.31
C MET A 45 -3.54 17.81 14.08
N LYS A 46 -3.13 18.60 15.05
CA LYS A 46 -1.93 19.44 14.96
C LYS A 46 -0.66 18.58 14.81
N GLU A 47 -0.56 17.54 15.63
CA GLU A 47 0.57 16.60 15.53
C GLU A 47 0.54 15.82 14.22
N PHE A 48 -0.63 15.38 13.79
CA PHE A 48 -0.79 14.67 12.51
C PHE A 48 -0.37 15.55 11.33
N TYR A 49 -0.74 16.84 11.35
CA TYR A 49 -0.29 17.80 10.35
C TYR A 49 1.24 17.96 10.33
N HIS A 50 1.89 18.07 11.50
CA HIS A 50 3.34 18.19 11.58
C HIS A 50 4.05 16.94 11.05
N ASP A 51 3.59 15.75 11.41
CA ASP A 51 4.13 14.49 10.90
C ASP A 51 3.94 14.40 9.37
N ALA A 52 2.75 14.74 8.87
CA ALA A 52 2.44 14.72 7.45
C ALA A 52 3.32 15.68 6.65
N ALA A 53 3.50 16.92 7.14
CA ALA A 53 4.37 17.92 6.50
C ALA A 53 5.86 17.51 6.53
N ALA A 54 6.32 16.86 7.60
CA ALA A 54 7.67 16.34 7.69
C ALA A 54 7.89 15.18 6.71
N LEU A 55 6.99 14.18 6.68
CA LEU A 55 7.08 13.06 5.77
C LEU A 55 6.93 13.49 4.31
N ARG A 56 6.10 14.51 4.02
CA ARG A 56 5.98 15.08 2.67
C ARG A 56 7.34 15.55 2.13
N ARG A 57 8.08 16.33 2.92
CA ARG A 57 9.43 16.79 2.53
C ARG A 57 10.38 15.64 2.27
N ILE A 58 10.35 14.59 3.13
CA ILE A 58 11.19 13.41 2.96
C ILE A 58 10.82 12.69 1.66
N THR A 59 9.55 12.37 1.46
CA THR A 59 9.10 11.62 0.27
C THR A 59 9.37 12.38 -1.03
N ASP A 60 9.24 13.71 -1.03
CA ASP A 60 9.57 14.56 -2.19
C ASP A 60 11.07 14.50 -2.53
N THR A 61 11.95 14.48 -1.51
CA THR A 61 13.39 14.36 -1.73
C THR A 61 13.76 13.07 -2.46
N TYR A 62 13.01 11.99 -2.25
CA TYR A 62 13.23 10.68 -2.88
C TYR A 62 12.33 10.42 -4.09
N GLY A 63 11.46 11.36 -4.46
CA GLY A 63 10.55 11.25 -5.61
C GLY A 63 9.51 10.13 -5.49
N ILE A 64 9.10 9.79 -4.26
CA ILE A 64 8.08 8.76 -4.01
C ILE A 64 6.80 9.38 -3.43
N PRO A 65 5.60 8.82 -3.71
CA PRO A 65 4.37 9.40 -3.24
C PRO A 65 4.13 9.20 -1.74
N LEU A 66 3.68 10.28 -1.07
CA LEU A 66 3.06 10.22 0.26
C LEU A 66 1.55 10.11 0.13
N ILE A 67 0.98 9.12 0.75
CA ILE A 67 -0.47 8.87 0.82
C ILE A 67 -0.95 9.19 2.25
N ILE A 68 -2.04 9.94 2.37
CA ILE A 68 -2.66 10.22 3.67
C ILE A 68 -3.82 9.25 3.89
N ASN A 69 -3.85 8.59 5.05
CA ASN A 69 -4.91 7.65 5.38
C ASN A 69 -6.15 8.40 5.89
N ASP A 70 -7.32 8.15 5.31
CA ASP A 70 -8.68 8.62 5.65
C ASP A 70 -8.90 10.16 5.64
N ARG A 71 -7.91 10.95 5.97
CA ARG A 71 -8.04 12.39 6.23
C ARG A 71 -7.86 13.22 4.96
N LEU A 72 -8.98 13.42 4.23
CA LEU A 72 -9.03 14.25 3.02
C LEU A 72 -8.63 15.71 3.30
N ASP A 73 -9.09 16.27 4.40
CA ASP A 73 -8.75 17.62 4.84
C ASP A 73 -7.23 17.82 5.01
N LEU A 74 -6.56 16.86 5.64
CA LEU A 74 -5.11 16.89 5.80
C LEU A 74 -4.39 16.70 4.47
N MET A 75 -4.84 15.75 3.64
CA MET A 75 -4.30 15.53 2.31
C MET A 75 -4.29 16.82 1.48
N LEU A 76 -5.40 17.56 1.49
CA LEU A 76 -5.53 18.84 0.79
C LEU A 76 -4.66 19.94 1.43
N ALA A 77 -4.62 20.01 2.77
CA ALA A 77 -3.86 21.04 3.48
C ALA A 77 -2.35 20.99 3.24
N ILE A 78 -1.77 19.81 2.99
CA ILE A 78 -0.34 19.63 2.69
C ILE A 78 -0.06 19.38 1.21
N ASP A 79 -1.09 19.44 0.37
CA ASP A 79 -1.04 19.07 -1.04
C ASP A 79 -0.37 17.70 -1.28
N ALA A 80 -0.74 16.70 -0.48
CA ALA A 80 -0.17 15.37 -0.65
C ALA A 80 -0.50 14.78 -2.03
N PRO A 81 0.38 13.90 -2.59
CA PRO A 81 0.15 13.23 -3.86
C PRO A 81 -1.07 12.32 -3.87
N GLY A 82 -1.52 11.83 -2.69
CA GLY A 82 -2.65 10.93 -2.67
C GLY A 82 -3.28 10.68 -1.30
N ILE A 83 -4.38 9.94 -1.35
CA ILE A 83 -5.19 9.53 -0.20
C ILE A 83 -5.51 8.03 -0.28
N HIS A 84 -5.68 7.38 0.86
CA HIS A 84 -6.24 6.03 0.94
C HIS A 84 -7.45 6.04 1.86
N VAL A 85 -8.57 5.51 1.38
CA VAL A 85 -9.83 5.43 2.14
C VAL A 85 -10.31 4.00 2.28
N GLY A 86 -11.02 3.72 3.38
CA GLY A 86 -11.68 2.44 3.64
C GLY A 86 -13.18 2.48 3.36
N GLN A 87 -13.84 1.34 3.57
CA GLN A 87 -15.27 1.17 3.29
C GLN A 87 -16.22 1.97 4.23
N ASN A 88 -15.70 2.44 5.38
CA ASN A 88 -16.46 3.22 6.37
C ASN A 88 -16.07 4.71 6.38
N ASP A 89 -15.22 5.14 5.44
CA ASP A 89 -14.78 6.52 5.30
C ASP A 89 -15.68 7.27 4.30
N ILE A 90 -15.26 8.46 3.88
CA ILE A 90 -15.96 9.21 2.82
C ILE A 90 -16.02 8.33 1.56
N PRO A 91 -17.17 8.21 0.87
CA PRO A 91 -17.29 7.41 -0.34
C PRO A 91 -16.22 7.77 -1.39
N ALA A 92 -15.59 6.76 -2.00
CA ALA A 92 -14.47 6.93 -2.93
C ALA A 92 -14.84 7.85 -4.13
N SER A 93 -16.06 7.74 -4.66
CA SER A 93 -16.57 8.62 -5.73
C SER A 93 -16.61 10.10 -5.34
N ILE A 94 -16.92 10.40 -4.07
CA ILE A 94 -16.90 11.76 -3.54
C ILE A 94 -15.45 12.24 -3.38
N VAL A 95 -14.57 11.39 -2.84
CA VAL A 95 -13.14 11.70 -2.69
C VAL A 95 -12.55 12.00 -4.08
N ARG A 96 -12.78 11.15 -5.08
CA ARG A 96 -12.27 11.33 -6.45
C ARG A 96 -12.72 12.68 -7.05
N ARG A 97 -13.99 13.04 -6.86
CA ARG A 97 -14.50 14.34 -7.34
C ARG A 97 -13.78 15.52 -6.70
N LEU A 98 -13.41 15.41 -5.41
CA LEU A 98 -12.76 16.50 -4.67
C LEU A 98 -11.26 16.63 -4.96
N ILE A 99 -10.56 15.53 -5.18
CA ILE A 99 -9.11 15.53 -5.41
C ILE A 99 -8.74 15.64 -6.90
N GLY A 100 -9.70 15.45 -7.81
CA GLY A 100 -9.44 15.47 -9.26
C GLY A 100 -8.73 14.20 -9.76
N ALA A 101 -8.37 14.16 -11.03
CA ALA A 101 -7.78 12.99 -11.69
C ALA A 101 -6.26 12.82 -11.42
N GLU A 102 -5.57 13.89 -11.03
CA GLU A 102 -4.11 13.89 -10.91
C GLU A 102 -3.58 13.30 -9.59
N LYS A 103 -4.42 13.25 -8.56
CA LYS A 103 -4.04 12.72 -7.25
C LYS A 103 -4.29 11.21 -7.17
N ILE A 104 -3.41 10.50 -6.48
CA ILE A 104 -3.52 9.05 -6.27
C ILE A 104 -4.62 8.75 -5.25
N MET A 105 -5.54 7.87 -5.59
CA MET A 105 -6.57 7.37 -4.68
C MET A 105 -6.46 5.87 -4.51
N GLY A 106 -6.17 5.42 -3.29
CA GLY A 106 -6.28 4.00 -2.92
C GLY A 106 -7.59 3.73 -2.17
N VAL A 107 -8.14 2.55 -2.36
CA VAL A 107 -9.35 2.10 -1.65
C VAL A 107 -9.13 0.71 -1.06
N SER A 108 -9.53 0.51 0.20
CA SER A 108 -9.52 -0.82 0.81
C SER A 108 -10.67 -1.68 0.28
N ALA A 109 -10.44 -2.96 -0.03
CA ALA A 109 -11.47 -3.93 -0.38
C ALA A 109 -11.22 -5.29 0.28
N HIS A 110 -12.31 -6.03 0.57
CA HIS A 110 -12.28 -7.32 1.24
C HIS A 110 -12.91 -8.45 0.39
N ASN A 111 -13.59 -8.10 -0.68
CA ASN A 111 -14.24 -8.99 -1.63
C ASN A 111 -14.25 -8.37 -3.04
N VAL A 112 -14.68 -9.15 -4.02
CA VAL A 112 -14.71 -8.73 -5.44
C VAL A 112 -15.66 -7.57 -5.67
N GLU A 113 -16.81 -7.54 -5.00
CA GLU A 113 -17.81 -6.47 -5.17
C GLU A 113 -17.27 -5.11 -4.71
N GLU A 114 -16.65 -5.05 -3.52
CA GLU A 114 -16.00 -3.84 -3.01
C GLU A 114 -14.86 -3.39 -3.94
N ALA A 115 -14.09 -4.32 -4.51
CA ALA A 115 -13.00 -4.01 -5.42
C ALA A 115 -13.48 -3.43 -6.76
N LEU A 116 -14.50 -4.04 -7.37
CA LEU A 116 -15.13 -3.54 -8.59
C LEU A 116 -15.78 -2.17 -8.37
N GLN A 117 -16.42 -1.95 -7.21
CA GLN A 117 -17.00 -0.65 -6.88
C GLN A 117 -15.90 0.40 -6.72
N ALA A 118 -14.81 0.09 -6.03
CA ALA A 118 -13.67 1.00 -5.88
C ALA A 118 -13.07 1.42 -7.24
N GLU A 119 -12.92 0.46 -8.17
CA GLU A 119 -12.44 0.75 -9.53
C GLU A 119 -13.42 1.67 -10.29
N ARG A 120 -14.73 1.40 -10.25
CA ARG A 120 -15.77 2.29 -10.84
C ARG A 120 -15.75 3.68 -10.25
N ASP A 121 -15.47 3.80 -8.96
CA ASP A 121 -15.39 5.09 -8.23
C ASP A 121 -14.07 5.83 -8.51
N GLY A 122 -13.19 5.28 -9.36
CA GLY A 122 -11.95 5.91 -9.81
C GLY A 122 -10.76 5.69 -8.90
N ALA A 123 -10.70 4.57 -8.16
CA ALA A 123 -9.49 4.18 -7.45
C ALA A 123 -8.33 3.93 -8.43
N ASP A 124 -7.11 4.34 -8.05
CA ASP A 124 -5.89 4.06 -8.80
C ASP A 124 -5.23 2.76 -8.37
N TYR A 125 -5.53 2.27 -7.16
CA TYR A 125 -5.12 0.97 -6.65
C TYR A 125 -6.06 0.51 -5.53
N ILE A 126 -6.05 -0.80 -5.28
CA ILE A 126 -6.84 -1.43 -4.23
C ILE A 126 -5.93 -2.03 -3.17
N GLY A 127 -6.19 -1.74 -1.89
CA GLY A 127 -5.56 -2.39 -0.75
C GLY A 127 -6.42 -3.57 -0.27
N VAL A 128 -5.90 -4.80 -0.33
CA VAL A 128 -6.65 -6.01 0.05
C VAL A 128 -6.05 -6.65 1.28
N GLY A 129 -6.83 -6.82 2.31
CA GLY A 129 -6.38 -7.46 3.57
C GLY A 129 -7.42 -7.40 4.70
N ALA A 130 -7.13 -8.06 5.85
CA ALA A 130 -5.81 -8.62 6.19
C ALA A 130 -5.63 -10.02 5.60
N VAL A 131 -4.51 -10.25 4.88
CA VAL A 131 -4.21 -11.57 4.28
C VAL A 131 -3.57 -12.55 5.26
N PHE A 132 -2.94 -12.04 6.31
CA PHE A 132 -2.44 -12.81 7.46
C PHE A 132 -2.85 -12.15 8.76
N SER A 133 -2.88 -12.90 9.85
CA SER A 133 -3.21 -12.39 11.17
C SER A 133 -2.31 -11.22 11.57
N THR A 134 -2.90 -10.15 12.11
CA THR A 134 -2.18 -8.92 12.47
C THR A 134 -2.76 -8.31 13.75
N ASN A 135 -1.88 -7.72 14.56
CA ASN A 135 -2.26 -6.95 15.74
C ASN A 135 -2.33 -5.42 15.47
N THR A 136 -1.94 -4.96 14.27
CA THR A 136 -1.83 -3.53 13.96
C THR A 136 -3.20 -2.86 13.79
N LYS A 137 -4.18 -3.58 13.27
CA LYS A 137 -5.57 -3.09 13.13
C LYS A 137 -6.50 -4.09 13.80
N LYS A 138 -7.19 -3.67 14.87
CA LYS A 138 -8.24 -4.46 15.53
C LYS A 138 -9.48 -4.50 14.61
N ASN A 139 -10.18 -5.64 14.58
CA ASN A 139 -11.41 -5.85 13.77
C ASN A 139 -11.20 -5.87 12.24
N THR A 140 -10.11 -6.42 11.75
CA THR A 140 -9.96 -6.67 10.30
C THR A 140 -10.67 -7.97 9.92
N LYS A 141 -11.46 -7.92 8.85
CA LYS A 141 -11.92 -9.14 8.17
C LYS A 141 -10.69 -9.81 7.53
N ASN A 142 -10.49 -11.09 7.77
CA ASN A 142 -9.43 -11.83 7.10
C ASN A 142 -9.85 -12.11 5.65
N VAL A 143 -8.93 -11.82 4.72
CA VAL A 143 -9.09 -12.13 3.31
C VAL A 143 -8.23 -13.34 2.98
N THR A 144 -8.83 -14.41 2.44
CA THR A 144 -8.07 -15.59 2.04
C THR A 144 -7.24 -15.34 0.80
N ILE A 145 -6.18 -16.13 0.58
CA ILE A 145 -5.38 -16.06 -0.66
C ILE A 145 -6.25 -16.29 -1.90
N LYS A 146 -7.23 -17.19 -1.81
CA LYS A 146 -8.19 -17.43 -2.89
C LYS A 146 -9.01 -16.17 -3.22
N MET A 147 -9.57 -15.49 -2.22
CA MET A 147 -10.29 -14.23 -2.41
C MET A 147 -9.38 -13.13 -2.97
N LEU A 148 -8.12 -13.04 -2.52
CA LEU A 148 -7.13 -12.12 -3.08
C LEU A 148 -6.94 -12.36 -4.59
N GLN A 149 -6.79 -13.62 -5.00
CA GLN A 149 -6.66 -14.01 -6.43
C GLN A 149 -7.93 -13.69 -7.22
N GLU A 150 -9.13 -13.89 -6.65
CA GLU A 150 -10.40 -13.55 -7.28
C GLU A 150 -10.51 -12.01 -7.48
N ILE A 151 -10.12 -11.22 -6.50
CA ILE A 151 -10.07 -9.76 -6.63
C ILE A 151 -9.09 -9.33 -7.73
N VAL A 152 -7.87 -9.87 -7.73
CA VAL A 152 -6.86 -9.54 -8.75
C VAL A 152 -7.34 -9.84 -10.16
N LYS A 153 -8.10 -10.93 -10.36
CA LYS A 153 -8.67 -11.29 -11.68
C LYS A 153 -9.83 -10.40 -12.10
N ALA A 154 -10.53 -9.80 -11.14
CA ALA A 154 -11.75 -9.04 -11.39
C ALA A 154 -11.49 -7.57 -11.77
N VAL A 155 -10.36 -7.00 -11.37
CA VAL A 155 -10.05 -5.57 -11.58
C VAL A 155 -8.86 -5.39 -12.51
N SER A 156 -8.80 -4.23 -13.18
CA SER A 156 -7.68 -3.87 -14.08
C SER A 156 -6.61 -2.99 -13.38
N ILE A 157 -6.93 -2.42 -12.24
CA ILE A 157 -6.04 -1.55 -11.47
C ILE A 157 -5.16 -2.36 -10.50
N PRO A 158 -3.97 -1.83 -10.11
CA PRO A 158 -3.07 -2.49 -9.20
C PRO A 158 -3.71 -2.94 -7.89
N VAL A 159 -3.42 -4.18 -7.46
CA VAL A 159 -3.84 -4.72 -6.18
C VAL A 159 -2.63 -4.87 -5.27
N VAL A 160 -2.72 -4.31 -4.07
CA VAL A 160 -1.70 -4.33 -3.02
C VAL A 160 -2.19 -5.17 -1.85
N ALA A 161 -1.51 -6.27 -1.54
CA ALA A 161 -1.85 -7.10 -0.37
C ALA A 161 -1.34 -6.43 0.92
N ILE A 162 -2.17 -6.47 1.98
CA ILE A 162 -1.83 -5.92 3.29
C ILE A 162 -2.30 -6.82 4.43
N GLY A 163 -1.69 -6.67 5.59
CA GLY A 163 -2.06 -7.34 6.84
C GLY A 163 -1.17 -8.52 7.18
N GLY A 164 -0.42 -8.39 8.26
CA GLY A 164 0.45 -9.42 8.83
C GLY A 164 1.62 -9.88 7.95
N ILE A 165 1.88 -9.21 6.84
CA ILE A 165 2.94 -9.59 5.89
C ILE A 165 4.32 -9.31 6.52
N ASN A 166 5.21 -10.31 6.43
CA ASN A 166 6.57 -10.26 6.93
C ASN A 166 7.49 -11.17 6.08
N CYS A 167 8.79 -11.20 6.41
CA CYS A 167 9.79 -11.97 5.64
C CYS A 167 9.57 -13.50 5.64
N SER A 168 8.80 -14.05 6.58
CA SER A 168 8.56 -15.51 6.65
C SER A 168 7.37 -15.94 5.80
N ASN A 169 6.37 -15.05 5.60
CA ASN A 169 5.12 -15.39 4.95
C ASN A 169 4.90 -14.74 3.58
N VAL A 170 5.67 -13.72 3.19
CA VAL A 170 5.54 -13.06 1.89
C VAL A 170 5.61 -14.02 0.70
N LYS A 171 6.34 -15.12 0.82
CA LYS A 171 6.44 -16.17 -0.18
C LYS A 171 5.09 -16.84 -0.55
N TYR A 172 4.13 -16.85 0.38
CA TYR A 172 2.79 -17.41 0.13
C TYR A 172 1.91 -16.52 -0.76
N LEU A 173 2.39 -15.31 -1.09
CA LEU A 173 1.74 -14.42 -2.05
C LEU A 173 2.24 -14.61 -3.50
N HIS A 174 3.12 -15.58 -3.72
CA HIS A 174 3.55 -16.01 -5.04
C HIS A 174 2.34 -16.45 -5.88
N GLU A 175 2.33 -16.15 -7.17
CA GLU A 175 1.25 -16.48 -8.11
C GLU A 175 -0.14 -15.90 -7.79
N THR A 176 -0.21 -14.93 -6.86
CA THR A 176 -1.49 -14.25 -6.62
C THR A 176 -1.82 -13.19 -7.65
N GLY A 177 -0.83 -12.71 -8.42
CA GLY A 177 -1.00 -11.66 -9.43
C GLY A 177 -1.05 -10.24 -8.84
N ILE A 178 -0.74 -10.07 -7.56
CA ILE A 178 -0.70 -8.74 -6.93
C ILE A 178 0.43 -7.87 -7.49
N SER A 179 0.22 -6.55 -7.48
CA SER A 179 1.20 -5.55 -7.94
C SER A 179 2.17 -5.12 -6.85
N GLY A 180 1.87 -5.41 -5.59
CA GLY A 180 2.71 -5.02 -4.47
C GLY A 180 2.21 -5.52 -3.12
N ILE A 181 2.99 -5.23 -2.08
CA ILE A 181 2.62 -5.49 -0.69
C ILE A 181 2.73 -4.22 0.15
N ALA A 182 1.84 -4.08 1.13
CA ALA A 182 1.94 -3.05 2.15
C ALA A 182 2.35 -3.65 3.49
N VAL A 183 3.33 -3.03 4.14
CA VAL A 183 3.89 -3.47 5.42
C VAL A 183 3.88 -2.36 6.46
N VAL A 184 3.68 -2.72 7.72
CA VAL A 184 3.73 -1.82 8.89
C VAL A 184 4.86 -2.27 9.81
N SER A 185 4.55 -3.15 10.75
CA SER A 185 5.46 -3.58 11.83
C SER A 185 6.69 -4.34 11.31
N ALA A 186 6.60 -5.02 10.17
CA ALA A 186 7.73 -5.72 9.56
C ALA A 186 8.92 -4.79 9.21
N VAL A 187 8.66 -3.49 9.03
CA VAL A 187 9.68 -2.47 8.75
C VAL A 187 9.77 -1.45 9.88
N LEU A 188 8.67 -0.78 10.27
CA LEU A 188 8.71 0.24 11.31
C LEU A 188 8.97 -0.32 12.71
N GLY A 189 8.49 -1.54 13.01
CA GLY A 189 8.73 -2.23 14.27
C GLY A 189 10.16 -2.78 14.40
N ALA A 190 10.89 -2.88 13.29
CA ALA A 190 12.25 -3.38 13.30
C ALA A 190 13.24 -2.41 13.97
N ALA A 191 14.27 -2.95 14.62
CA ALA A 191 15.37 -2.14 15.17
C ALA A 191 16.10 -1.37 14.07
N GLN A 192 16.25 -1.95 12.88
CA GLN A 192 16.97 -1.40 11.73
C GLN A 192 16.03 -1.33 10.51
N ALA A 193 15.29 -0.23 10.34
CA ALA A 193 14.29 -0.06 9.28
C ALA A 193 14.89 -0.20 7.87
N TYR A 194 16.10 0.32 7.63
CA TYR A 194 16.81 0.16 6.36
C TYR A 194 17.02 -1.31 5.99
N SER A 195 17.59 -2.09 6.89
CA SER A 195 17.90 -3.50 6.65
C SER A 195 16.63 -4.33 6.48
N ALA A 196 15.57 -4.03 7.26
CA ALA A 196 14.28 -4.68 7.17
C ALA A 196 13.61 -4.40 5.81
N ALA A 197 13.57 -3.14 5.37
CA ALA A 197 13.03 -2.75 4.07
C ALA A 197 13.84 -3.37 2.92
N LYS A 198 15.18 -3.34 2.98
CA LYS A 198 16.06 -3.93 1.96
C LYS A 198 15.84 -5.44 1.82
N LYS A 199 15.71 -6.16 2.94
CA LYS A 199 15.39 -7.60 2.94
C LYS A 199 14.00 -7.85 2.34
N MET A 200 13.00 -7.07 2.76
CA MET A 200 11.64 -7.19 2.25
C MET A 200 11.57 -6.90 0.75
N LYS A 201 12.25 -5.85 0.25
CA LYS A 201 12.28 -5.51 -1.19
C LYS A 201 12.82 -6.66 -2.03
N LYS A 202 13.89 -7.33 -1.59
CA LYS A 202 14.43 -8.51 -2.29
C LYS A 202 13.41 -9.64 -2.38
N LEU A 203 12.71 -9.93 -1.28
CA LEU A 203 11.68 -10.97 -1.25
C LEU A 203 10.47 -10.61 -2.13
N VAL A 204 10.03 -9.36 -2.11
CA VAL A 204 8.95 -8.87 -2.97
C VAL A 204 9.29 -9.02 -4.44
N ILE A 205 10.47 -8.59 -4.86
CA ILE A 205 10.92 -8.74 -6.24
C ILE A 205 10.90 -10.21 -6.67
N SER A 206 11.43 -11.13 -5.85
CA SER A 206 11.39 -12.55 -6.18
C SER A 206 9.98 -13.13 -6.19
N THR A 207 9.06 -12.61 -5.35
CA THR A 207 7.67 -13.08 -5.28
C THR A 207 6.83 -12.56 -6.46
N LEU A 208 7.03 -11.31 -6.87
CA LEU A 208 6.24 -10.68 -7.94
C LEU A 208 6.76 -11.00 -9.35
N ASN A 209 8.09 -11.12 -9.55
CA ASN A 209 8.68 -11.30 -10.88
C ASN A 209 8.45 -12.68 -11.51
N THR A 210 8.01 -13.66 -10.74
CA THR A 210 7.75 -15.01 -11.28
C THR A 210 6.50 -15.04 -12.18
N VAL A 211 5.62 -14.05 -12.08
CA VAL A 211 4.42 -13.92 -12.92
C VAL A 211 4.76 -13.49 -14.37
N SER A 212 5.84 -12.73 -14.56
CA SER A 212 6.25 -12.24 -15.90
C SER A 212 6.78 -13.33 -16.83
N TYR A 213 7.32 -14.43 -16.29
CA TYR A 213 7.91 -15.51 -17.11
C TYR A 213 6.89 -16.51 -17.66
N THR A 214 5.73 -16.66 -17.00
CA THR A 214 4.69 -17.59 -17.46
C THR A 214 3.83 -17.03 -18.59
N HIS A 215 3.65 -15.70 -18.66
CA HIS A 215 2.90 -15.08 -19.76
C HIS A 215 3.69 -15.01 -21.08
N LEU A 216 5.01 -14.92 -21.03
CA LEU A 216 5.86 -14.93 -22.24
C LEU A 216 5.91 -16.32 -22.89
N ARG A 217 5.81 -17.42 -22.14
CA ARG A 217 5.80 -18.78 -22.69
C ARG A 217 4.47 -19.17 -23.33
N ALA A 218 3.36 -18.56 -22.95
CA ALA A 218 2.04 -18.88 -23.55
C ALA A 218 1.85 -18.28 -24.96
N HIS A 219 2.63 -17.28 -25.34
CA HIS A 219 2.60 -16.67 -26.68
C HIS A 219 3.58 -17.29 -27.68
N GLU A 220 4.60 -18.04 -27.22
CA GLU A 220 5.59 -18.64 -28.13
C GLU A 220 5.25 -20.04 -28.61
N THR A 221 4.23 -20.71 -28.05
CA THR A 221 3.82 -22.05 -28.47
C THR A 221 2.66 -22.12 -29.50
N GLY A 222 2.18 -20.96 -29.98
CA GLY A 222 1.08 -20.85 -30.92
C GLY A 222 1.44 -20.65 -32.39
N ALA A 223 2.72 -20.69 -32.79
CA ALA A 223 3.15 -20.34 -34.13
C ALA A 223 3.95 -21.44 -34.83
N TYR A 224 3.53 -22.70 -34.72
CA TYR A 224 3.93 -23.77 -35.68
C TYR A 224 2.88 -24.88 -35.64
N LEU A 225 1.84 -24.77 -36.48
CA LEU A 225 1.15 -25.85 -37.16
C LEU A 225 0.37 -25.24 -38.35
#